data_dc7d112ec18c9b9947de5f22a6738f04
#
_entry.id   dc7d112ec18c9b9947de5f22a6738f04
#
_cell.length_a   1.000
_cell.length_b   1.000
_cell.length_c   1.000
_cell.angle_alpha   90.00
_cell.angle_beta   90.00
_cell.angle_gamma   90.00
#
_symmetry.space_group_name_H-M   'P 1'
#
loop_
_entity.id
_entity.type
_entity.pdbx_description
1 polymer ?
#
loop_
_entity_poly.entity_id
_entity_poly.type
_entity_poly.pdbx_seq_one_letter_code
_entity_poly.pdbx_strand_id
1 'polypeptide(L)'
;MMQVMAWISFTTDYGLRDGFVAACHGVIARLAPEARVLDVTHLVPPQQVRHGAAVLAQTVPYLPEAVHLAVVDPGVGTERRGVVVVTAHGLLVGPDNGLLIPAADALGGVIAAYALDCPEPAYATFHGRDVFAPAAARLARGAEPGSFGPAVEDLVRLPDPLVAAFPGKLVSDVLAVDHFGNVQLAATPADLELTGLTGTVTVHSERIAVSAELGRTFADVPPGANLVYPDSAGRLSVAVNGGSAATVLGLSSSGECTITASPTAS
;
A
#
# COMPACT_ATOMS: atom_id res chain seq x y z
N MET A 1 -15.49 20.73 -18.22
CA MET A 1 -15.70 21.06 -16.80
C MET A 1 -15.54 19.76 -16.05
N MET A 2 -14.46 19.58 -15.27
CA MET A 2 -14.27 18.36 -14.47
C MET A 2 -15.38 18.23 -13.44
N GLN A 3 -15.74 16.97 -13.15
CA GLN A 3 -16.72 16.65 -12.14
C GLN A 3 -16.17 17.00 -10.74
N VAL A 4 -16.98 17.65 -9.90
CA VAL A 4 -16.63 17.89 -8.49
C VAL A 4 -16.57 16.53 -7.79
N MET A 5 -15.43 16.18 -7.22
CA MET A 5 -15.26 14.96 -6.44
C MET A 5 -15.62 15.22 -5.00
N ALA A 6 -16.69 14.57 -4.52
CA ALA A 6 -17.17 14.75 -3.15
C ALA A 6 -16.27 14.11 -2.08
N TRP A 7 -15.31 13.28 -2.48
CA TRP A 7 -14.51 12.48 -1.57
C TRP A 7 -13.02 12.72 -1.75
N ILE A 8 -12.31 12.73 -0.62
CA ILE A 8 -10.85 12.65 -0.54
C ILE A 8 -10.53 11.44 0.32
N SER A 9 -9.84 10.42 -0.20
CA SER A 9 -9.28 9.38 0.66
C SER A 9 -7.92 9.83 1.19
N PHE A 10 -7.56 9.46 2.43
CA PHE A 10 -6.32 9.91 3.04
C PHE A 10 -5.53 8.77 3.67
N THR A 11 -4.27 8.61 3.21
CA THR A 11 -3.35 7.54 3.63
C THR A 11 -2.01 8.14 4.00
N THR A 12 -1.47 7.83 5.18
CA THR A 12 -0.14 8.31 5.62
C THR A 12 0.56 7.35 6.58
N ASP A 13 1.82 7.67 6.88
CA ASP A 13 2.62 7.11 7.97
C ASP A 13 2.74 8.04 9.19
N TYR A 14 1.85 9.03 9.32
CA TYR A 14 1.95 10.08 10.35
C TYR A 14 1.65 9.60 11.77
N GLY A 15 1.02 8.43 11.91
CA GLY A 15 0.49 7.97 13.17
C GLY A 15 -0.72 8.79 13.64
N LEU A 16 -1.22 8.45 14.83
CA LEU A 16 -2.38 9.07 15.46
C LEU A 16 -2.05 9.75 16.81
N ARG A 17 -0.77 9.84 17.17
CA ARG A 17 -0.34 10.40 18.45
C ARG A 17 -0.23 11.92 18.40
N ASP A 18 0.14 12.45 17.24
CA ASP A 18 0.41 13.86 17.01
C ASP A 18 -0.69 14.50 16.16
N GLY A 19 -0.69 15.83 16.07
CA GLY A 19 -1.70 16.59 15.34
C GLY A 19 -1.52 16.66 13.81
N PHE A 20 -0.62 15.86 13.21
CA PHE A 20 -0.32 15.96 11.78
C PHE A 20 -1.53 15.67 10.89
N VAL A 21 -2.24 14.59 11.19
CA VAL A 21 -3.47 14.22 10.46
C VAL A 21 -4.54 15.31 10.63
N ALA A 22 -4.78 15.76 11.84
CA ALA A 22 -5.77 16.81 12.12
C ALA A 22 -5.44 18.13 11.41
N ALA A 23 -4.15 18.50 11.31
CA ALA A 23 -3.72 19.69 10.58
C ALA A 23 -4.04 19.58 9.08
N CYS A 24 -3.82 18.42 8.44
CA CYS A 24 -4.20 18.19 7.04
C CYS A 24 -5.72 18.26 6.86
N HIS A 25 -6.50 17.60 7.72
CA HIS A 25 -7.96 17.69 7.73
C HIS A 25 -8.44 19.15 7.86
N GLY A 26 -7.83 19.93 8.76
CA GLY A 26 -8.15 21.34 8.93
C GLY A 26 -7.90 22.17 7.68
N VAL A 27 -6.82 21.89 6.94
CA VAL A 27 -6.52 22.53 5.65
C VAL A 27 -7.58 22.17 4.62
N ILE A 28 -7.91 20.88 4.48
CA ILE A 28 -8.92 20.40 3.54
C ILE A 28 -10.28 21.03 3.87
N ALA A 29 -10.71 21.01 5.12
CA ALA A 29 -11.99 21.55 5.55
C ALA A 29 -12.13 23.07 5.27
N ARG A 30 -11.02 23.82 5.37
CA ARG A 30 -11.03 25.26 5.04
C ARG A 30 -11.08 25.53 3.53
N LEU A 31 -10.41 24.69 2.72
CA LEU A 31 -10.28 24.91 1.28
C LEU A 31 -11.41 24.24 0.48
N ALA A 32 -11.94 23.13 0.96
CA ALA A 32 -13.00 22.37 0.34
C ALA A 32 -14.01 21.87 1.41
N PRO A 33 -14.81 22.77 2.01
CA PRO A 33 -15.71 22.44 3.12
C PRO A 33 -16.79 21.41 2.76
N GLU A 34 -17.09 21.24 1.47
CA GLU A 34 -18.06 20.25 0.97
C GLU A 34 -17.43 18.88 0.73
N ALA A 35 -16.10 18.77 0.72
CA ALA A 35 -15.42 17.50 0.53
C ALA A 35 -15.50 16.65 1.80
N ARG A 36 -15.75 15.36 1.63
CA ARG A 36 -15.73 14.39 2.71
C ARG A 36 -14.39 13.69 2.72
N VAL A 37 -13.73 13.62 3.87
CA VAL A 37 -12.47 12.90 4.01
C VAL A 37 -12.75 11.49 4.56
N LEU A 38 -12.17 10.48 3.91
CA LEU A 38 -12.20 9.08 4.32
C LEU A 38 -10.77 8.66 4.62
N ASP A 39 -10.45 8.49 5.90
CA ASP A 39 -9.14 8.00 6.31
C ASP A 39 -9.03 6.51 6.00
N VAL A 40 -8.06 6.15 5.13
CA VAL A 40 -7.74 4.75 4.86
C VAL A 40 -6.90 4.21 6.02
N THR A 41 -5.78 4.83 6.28
CA THR A 41 -4.93 4.59 7.44
C THR A 41 -3.90 5.70 7.61
N HIS A 42 -3.49 5.93 8.85
CA HIS A 42 -2.34 6.79 9.19
C HIS A 42 -1.25 5.99 9.92
N LEU A 43 -1.38 4.66 9.92
CA LEU A 43 -0.52 3.72 10.62
C LEU A 43 0.35 2.90 9.66
N VAL A 44 0.58 3.39 8.42
CA VAL A 44 1.66 2.82 7.60
C VAL A 44 2.94 2.92 8.42
N PRO A 45 3.74 1.85 8.53
CA PRO A 45 4.99 1.92 9.27
C PRO A 45 5.87 3.07 8.72
N PRO A 46 6.52 3.86 9.57
CA PRO A 46 7.25 5.04 9.15
C PRO A 46 8.21 4.78 8.00
N GLN A 47 8.12 5.62 6.95
CA GLN A 47 8.96 5.58 5.74
C GLN A 47 8.80 4.32 4.86
N GLN A 48 7.86 3.42 5.15
CA GLN A 48 7.64 2.19 4.39
C GLN A 48 6.76 2.46 3.15
N VAL A 49 7.36 3.05 2.11
CA VAL A 49 6.66 3.43 0.86
C VAL A 49 5.99 2.22 0.21
N ARG A 50 6.66 1.06 0.14
CA ARG A 50 6.11 -0.17 -0.45
C ARG A 50 4.87 -0.67 0.30
N HIS A 51 4.89 -0.63 1.63
CA HIS A 51 3.73 -1.00 2.45
C HIS A 51 2.55 -0.04 2.21
N GLY A 52 2.82 1.27 2.23
CA GLY A 52 1.79 2.27 1.93
C GLY A 52 1.18 2.10 0.53
N ALA A 53 2.02 1.80 -0.47
CA ALA A 53 1.58 1.53 -1.84
C ALA A 53 0.69 0.29 -1.94
N ALA A 54 1.04 -0.80 -1.23
CA ALA A 54 0.24 -2.02 -1.19
C ALA A 54 -1.13 -1.77 -0.54
N VAL A 55 -1.17 -1.12 0.64
CA VAL A 55 -2.41 -0.77 1.34
C VAL A 55 -3.30 0.11 0.46
N LEU A 56 -2.74 1.15 -0.15
CA LEU A 56 -3.48 2.06 -1.01
C LEU A 56 -4.07 1.32 -2.21
N ALA A 57 -3.26 0.55 -2.94
CA ALA A 57 -3.68 -0.20 -4.13
C ALA A 57 -4.80 -1.21 -3.84
N GLN A 58 -4.72 -1.88 -2.69
CA GLN A 58 -5.73 -2.86 -2.27
C GLN A 58 -7.04 -2.20 -1.80
N THR A 59 -6.99 -0.93 -1.40
CA THR A 59 -8.16 -0.24 -0.83
C THR A 59 -8.92 0.57 -1.88
N VAL A 60 -8.24 1.26 -2.80
CA VAL A 60 -8.89 2.18 -3.75
C VAL A 60 -10.00 1.57 -4.60
N PRO A 61 -9.98 0.26 -5.01
CA PRO A 61 -11.07 -0.31 -5.77
C PRO A 61 -12.41 -0.39 -5.02
N TYR A 62 -12.39 -0.29 -3.70
CA TYR A 62 -13.59 -0.35 -2.84
C TYR A 62 -14.07 1.04 -2.41
N LEU A 63 -13.34 2.09 -2.76
CA LEU A 63 -13.70 3.46 -2.41
C LEU A 63 -14.57 4.10 -3.50
N PRO A 64 -15.39 5.11 -3.16
CA PRO A 64 -16.02 5.93 -4.18
C PRO A 64 -14.96 6.65 -5.03
N GLU A 65 -15.33 7.09 -6.23
CA GLU A 65 -14.48 7.93 -7.04
C GLU A 65 -14.05 9.18 -6.23
N ALA A 66 -12.75 9.39 -6.10
CA ALA A 66 -12.17 10.32 -5.13
C ALA A 66 -10.85 10.95 -5.62
N VAL A 67 -10.42 11.95 -4.91
CA VAL A 67 -9.01 12.37 -4.87
C VAL A 67 -8.32 11.55 -3.78
N HIS A 68 -7.40 10.67 -4.16
CA HIS A 68 -6.65 9.83 -3.23
C HIS A 68 -5.37 10.57 -2.80
N LEU A 69 -5.42 11.17 -1.61
CA LEU A 69 -4.28 11.82 -0.98
C LEU A 69 -3.46 10.77 -0.22
N ALA A 70 -2.22 10.51 -0.65
CA ALA A 70 -1.34 9.56 0.01
C ALA A 70 0.04 10.16 0.26
N VAL A 71 0.51 10.08 1.50
CA VAL A 71 1.79 10.69 1.91
C VAL A 71 2.55 9.72 2.83
N VAL A 72 3.49 8.98 2.25
CA VAL A 72 4.58 8.26 2.91
C VAL A 72 5.85 8.77 2.25
N ASP A 73 6.57 9.67 2.92
CA ASP A 73 7.50 10.56 2.25
C ASP A 73 8.85 10.71 2.96
N PRO A 74 9.72 9.69 2.86
CA PRO A 74 11.08 9.78 3.40
C PRO A 74 11.95 10.85 2.72
N GLY A 75 11.52 11.35 1.54
CA GLY A 75 12.19 12.40 0.77
C GLY A 75 11.64 13.81 0.99
N VAL A 76 10.83 14.05 2.03
CA VAL A 76 10.31 15.39 2.32
C VAL A 76 11.44 16.40 2.50
N GLY A 77 11.31 17.59 1.89
CA GLY A 77 12.32 18.65 1.97
C GLY A 77 13.53 18.47 1.03
N THR A 78 13.54 17.45 0.17
CA THR A 78 14.53 17.27 -0.90
C THR A 78 13.97 17.76 -2.24
N GLU A 79 14.71 17.56 -3.34
CA GLU A 79 14.26 17.85 -4.71
C GLU A 79 13.19 16.88 -5.26
N ARG A 80 12.69 15.95 -4.44
CA ARG A 80 11.61 15.02 -4.78
C ARG A 80 10.36 15.80 -5.17
N ARG A 81 9.83 15.53 -6.38
CA ARG A 81 8.60 16.16 -6.90
C ARG A 81 7.37 15.74 -6.06
N GLY A 82 6.41 16.66 -5.89
CA GLY A 82 5.03 16.28 -5.65
C GLY A 82 4.31 16.10 -6.98
N VAL A 83 3.30 15.23 -7.04
CA VAL A 83 2.57 14.96 -8.29
C VAL A 83 1.08 14.83 -8.08
N VAL A 84 0.34 15.18 -9.15
CA VAL A 84 -1.04 14.76 -9.39
C VAL A 84 -1.00 13.69 -10.47
N VAL A 85 -1.61 12.53 -10.23
CA VAL A 85 -1.74 11.45 -11.21
C VAL A 85 -3.22 11.31 -11.57
N VAL A 86 -3.51 11.33 -12.86
CA VAL A 86 -4.85 11.15 -13.42
C VAL A 86 -5.02 9.71 -13.86
N THR A 87 -6.10 9.07 -13.43
CA THR A 87 -6.45 7.70 -13.81
C THR A 87 -7.87 7.64 -14.37
N ALA A 88 -8.32 6.47 -14.82
CA ALA A 88 -9.67 6.29 -15.33
C ALA A 88 -10.75 6.46 -14.22
N HIS A 89 -10.43 6.18 -12.96
CA HIS A 89 -11.40 6.08 -11.87
C HIS A 89 -11.04 6.91 -10.65
N GLY A 90 -10.27 7.99 -10.81
CA GLY A 90 -9.91 8.89 -9.73
C GLY A 90 -8.62 9.67 -9.98
N LEU A 91 -8.27 10.51 -9.03
CA LEU A 91 -7.04 11.29 -9.02
C LEU A 91 -6.19 10.89 -7.82
N LEU A 92 -4.87 10.86 -7.98
CA LEU A 92 -3.98 10.62 -6.85
C LEU A 92 -3.06 11.83 -6.64
N VAL A 93 -2.79 12.16 -5.39
CA VAL A 93 -1.92 13.27 -4.98
C VAL A 93 -0.93 12.79 -3.93
N GLY A 94 0.36 13.06 -4.14
CA GLY A 94 1.39 12.72 -3.17
C GLY A 94 2.81 12.90 -3.71
N PRO A 95 3.81 12.35 -3.00
CA PRO A 95 5.20 12.37 -3.44
C PRO A 95 5.42 11.44 -4.66
N ASP A 96 6.25 11.88 -5.59
CA ASP A 96 6.73 11.07 -6.70
C ASP A 96 7.89 10.16 -6.23
N ASN A 97 7.53 9.09 -5.52
CA ASN A 97 8.48 8.13 -4.93
C ASN A 97 8.02 6.67 -5.12
N GLY A 98 7.06 6.44 -6.02
CA GLY A 98 6.49 5.13 -6.31
C GLY A 98 5.27 4.74 -5.46
N LEU A 99 4.91 5.53 -4.45
CA LEU A 99 3.75 5.27 -3.57
C LEU A 99 2.43 5.15 -4.34
N LEU A 100 2.22 6.01 -5.33
CA LEU A 100 0.93 6.18 -6.01
C LEU A 100 0.71 5.18 -7.15
N ILE A 101 1.77 4.63 -7.73
CA ILE A 101 1.69 3.88 -8.98
C ILE A 101 0.88 2.59 -8.87
N PRO A 102 1.05 1.73 -7.85
CA PRO A 102 0.23 0.52 -7.74
C PRO A 102 -1.28 0.83 -7.59
N ALA A 103 -1.62 1.94 -6.94
CA ALA A 103 -3.01 2.39 -6.83
C ALA A 103 -3.51 2.98 -8.16
N ALA A 104 -2.67 3.71 -8.90
CA ALA A 104 -3.01 4.19 -10.23
C ALA A 104 -3.31 3.01 -11.18
N ASP A 105 -2.50 1.96 -11.14
CA ASP A 105 -2.72 0.74 -11.93
C ASP A 105 -4.06 0.06 -11.55
N ALA A 106 -4.40 0.00 -10.26
CA ALA A 106 -5.68 -0.51 -9.77
C ALA A 106 -6.89 0.35 -10.17
N LEU A 107 -6.67 1.63 -10.45
CA LEU A 107 -7.69 2.60 -10.92
C LEU A 107 -7.73 2.74 -12.46
N GLY A 108 -7.20 1.79 -13.20
CA GLY A 108 -7.27 1.74 -14.68
C GLY A 108 -6.05 2.33 -15.38
N GLY A 109 -4.94 2.51 -14.65
CA GLY A 109 -3.66 2.99 -15.19
C GLY A 109 -3.50 4.51 -15.18
N VAL A 110 -2.26 4.94 -15.38
CA VAL A 110 -1.91 6.36 -15.50
C VAL A 110 -2.32 6.88 -16.87
N ILE A 111 -3.20 7.87 -16.91
CA ILE A 111 -3.61 8.58 -18.15
C ILE A 111 -2.73 9.81 -18.36
N ALA A 112 -2.45 10.57 -17.29
CA ALA A 112 -1.59 11.74 -17.28
C ALA A 112 -1.04 11.98 -15.88
N ALA A 113 0.07 12.68 -15.78
CA ALA A 113 0.60 13.15 -14.51
C ALA A 113 1.15 14.58 -14.65
N TYR A 114 1.08 15.33 -13.55
CA TYR A 114 1.53 16.72 -13.50
C TYR A 114 2.34 16.95 -12.23
N ALA A 115 3.45 17.64 -12.34
CA ALA A 115 4.20 18.08 -11.19
C ALA A 115 3.40 19.14 -10.41
N LEU A 116 3.56 19.14 -9.09
CA LEU A 116 3.01 20.21 -8.27
C LEU A 116 4.02 21.34 -8.23
N ASP A 117 3.74 22.42 -8.98
CA ASP A 117 4.42 23.69 -8.83
C ASP A 117 3.99 24.29 -7.49
N CYS A 118 4.83 24.12 -6.49
CA CYS A 118 4.60 24.71 -5.18
C CYS A 118 5.48 25.93 -5.02
N PRO A 119 4.92 27.12 -4.72
CA PRO A 119 5.71 28.16 -4.10
C PRO A 119 6.35 27.56 -2.86
N GLU A 120 7.59 27.98 -2.53
CA GLU A 120 8.32 27.43 -1.38
C GLU A 120 7.39 27.27 -0.18
N PRO A 121 7.20 26.04 0.34
CA PRO A 121 6.33 25.82 1.48
C PRO A 121 6.90 26.58 2.68
N ALA A 122 6.01 27.11 3.51
CA ALA A 122 6.41 27.84 4.71
C ALA A 122 7.33 27.02 5.61
N TYR A 123 7.21 25.68 5.53
CA TYR A 123 8.04 24.70 6.26
C TYR A 123 8.38 23.51 5.38
N ALA A 124 9.67 23.30 5.10
CA ALA A 124 10.17 22.24 4.22
C ALA A 124 9.88 20.81 4.69
N THR A 125 9.45 20.61 5.95
CA THR A 125 9.31 19.27 6.57
C THR A 125 7.86 18.81 6.68
N PHE A 126 6.86 19.60 6.23
CA PHE A 126 5.47 19.19 6.32
C PHE A 126 4.68 19.44 5.01
N HIS A 127 5.18 18.85 3.92
CA HIS A 127 4.52 18.95 2.61
C HIS A 127 3.11 18.34 2.59
N GLY A 128 2.79 17.39 3.48
CA GLY A 128 1.43 16.87 3.64
C GLY A 128 0.41 17.96 3.86
N ARG A 129 0.69 18.88 4.81
CA ARG A 129 -0.16 20.00 5.15
C ARG A 129 -0.06 21.16 4.14
N ASP A 130 1.16 21.48 3.70
CA ASP A 130 1.43 22.74 2.99
C ASP A 130 1.33 22.60 1.48
N VAL A 131 1.44 21.36 0.94
CA VAL A 131 1.47 21.06 -0.49
C VAL A 131 0.35 20.10 -0.88
N PHE A 132 0.33 18.89 -0.31
CA PHE A 132 -0.53 17.82 -0.79
C PHE A 132 -2.00 18.00 -0.38
N ALA A 133 -2.28 18.37 0.87
CA ALA A 133 -3.66 18.61 1.32
C ALA A 133 -4.33 19.79 0.58
N PRO A 134 -3.65 20.94 0.36
CA PRO A 134 -4.19 22.01 -0.50
C PRO A 134 -4.44 21.57 -1.94
N ALA A 135 -3.54 20.78 -2.55
CA ALA A 135 -3.71 20.25 -3.90
C ALA A 135 -4.93 19.32 -3.98
N ALA A 136 -5.06 18.37 -3.05
CA ALA A 136 -6.20 17.48 -2.97
C ALA A 136 -7.52 18.23 -2.80
N ALA A 137 -7.56 19.25 -1.94
CA ALA A 137 -8.75 20.07 -1.73
C ALA A 137 -9.16 20.86 -3.00
N ARG A 138 -8.19 21.42 -3.73
CA ARG A 138 -8.45 22.13 -5.00
C ARG A 138 -8.98 21.17 -6.07
N LEU A 139 -8.40 19.97 -6.20
CA LEU A 139 -8.87 18.93 -7.12
C LEU A 139 -10.29 18.48 -6.77
N ALA A 140 -10.59 18.27 -5.49
CA ALA A 140 -11.94 17.88 -5.05
C ALA A 140 -13.00 18.93 -5.44
N ARG A 141 -12.61 20.20 -5.54
CA ARG A 141 -13.45 21.30 -6.06
C ARG A 141 -13.48 21.43 -7.58
N GLY A 142 -12.85 20.51 -8.31
CA GLY A 142 -12.86 20.48 -9.77
C GLY A 142 -11.76 21.32 -10.44
N ALA A 143 -10.65 21.61 -9.75
CA ALA A 143 -9.49 22.20 -10.39
C ALA A 143 -8.92 21.23 -11.45
N GLU A 144 -8.54 21.77 -12.61
CA GLU A 144 -7.94 20.98 -13.68
C GLU A 144 -6.55 20.47 -13.27
N PRO A 145 -6.24 19.16 -13.39
CA PRO A 145 -4.93 18.60 -13.00
C PRO A 145 -3.74 19.30 -13.65
N GLY A 146 -3.85 19.67 -14.93
CA GLY A 146 -2.81 20.41 -15.64
C GLY A 146 -2.57 21.85 -15.15
N SER A 147 -3.45 22.38 -14.28
CA SER A 147 -3.25 23.72 -13.68
C SER A 147 -2.28 23.71 -12.50
N PHE A 148 -1.78 22.54 -12.07
CA PHE A 148 -0.87 22.42 -10.93
C PHE A 148 0.61 22.53 -11.33
N GLY A 149 0.95 22.32 -12.59
CA GLY A 149 2.31 22.42 -13.11
C GLY A 149 2.51 21.63 -14.40
N PRO A 150 3.76 21.45 -14.83
CA PRO A 150 4.10 20.78 -16.08
C PRO A 150 3.76 19.27 -16.06
N ALA A 151 3.51 18.73 -17.25
CA ALA A 151 3.31 17.30 -17.43
C ALA A 151 4.57 16.50 -17.03
N VAL A 152 4.37 15.32 -16.47
CA VAL A 152 5.41 14.39 -16.03
C VAL A 152 5.23 13.06 -16.77
N GLU A 153 6.27 12.62 -17.49
CA GLU A 153 6.26 11.33 -18.21
C GLU A 153 7.08 10.25 -17.50
N ASP A 154 8.01 10.66 -16.63
CA ASP A 154 9.01 9.84 -15.95
C ASP A 154 8.68 9.64 -14.46
N LEU A 155 7.45 9.23 -14.14
CA LEU A 155 7.06 8.93 -12.76
C LEU A 155 7.95 7.85 -12.14
N VAL A 156 8.36 8.07 -10.89
CA VAL A 156 9.11 7.08 -10.12
C VAL A 156 8.25 5.85 -9.87
N ARG A 157 8.82 4.66 -10.10
CA ARG A 157 8.19 3.37 -9.81
C ARG A 157 9.00 2.62 -8.77
N LEU A 158 8.33 1.93 -7.88
CA LEU A 158 8.99 0.97 -7.00
C LEU A 158 9.48 -0.23 -7.84
N PRO A 159 10.62 -0.83 -7.48
CA PRO A 159 11.01 -2.12 -8.06
C PRO A 159 9.89 -3.15 -7.86
N ASP A 160 9.66 -3.99 -8.87
CA ASP A 160 8.72 -5.09 -8.75
C ASP A 160 9.13 -6.00 -7.58
N PRO A 161 8.16 -6.46 -6.78
CA PRO A 161 8.47 -7.40 -5.71
C PRO A 161 8.93 -8.74 -6.29
N LEU A 162 9.87 -9.39 -5.61
CA LEU A 162 10.31 -10.73 -5.98
C LEU A 162 9.15 -11.72 -5.84
N VAL A 163 8.87 -12.46 -6.91
CA VAL A 163 8.06 -13.68 -6.90
C VAL A 163 8.73 -14.67 -7.82
N ALA A 164 9.10 -15.84 -7.30
CA ALA A 164 9.73 -16.89 -8.09
C ALA A 164 9.15 -18.26 -7.70
N ALA A 165 8.45 -18.89 -8.65
CA ALA A 165 7.85 -20.21 -8.49
C ALA A 165 8.68 -21.26 -9.22
N PHE A 166 9.06 -22.32 -8.49
CA PHE A 166 9.78 -23.48 -9.00
C PHE A 166 9.05 -24.78 -8.56
N PRO A 167 9.22 -25.91 -9.21
CA PRO A 167 8.70 -27.16 -8.69
C PRO A 167 9.13 -27.41 -7.25
N GLY A 168 8.15 -27.50 -6.34
CA GLY A 168 8.37 -27.70 -4.90
C GLY A 168 8.88 -26.50 -4.12
N LYS A 169 8.94 -25.30 -4.70
CA LYS A 169 9.45 -24.10 -4.01
C LYS A 169 8.81 -22.80 -4.53
N LEU A 170 8.36 -21.95 -3.63
CA LEU A 170 7.94 -20.56 -3.89
C LEU A 170 8.81 -19.61 -3.09
N VAL A 171 9.34 -18.57 -3.73
CA VAL A 171 10.05 -17.47 -3.08
C VAL A 171 9.27 -16.20 -3.31
N SER A 172 9.02 -15.40 -2.28
CA SER A 172 8.23 -14.18 -2.39
C SER A 172 8.67 -13.12 -1.40
N ASP A 173 8.71 -11.88 -1.86
CA ASP A 173 8.79 -10.71 -0.97
C ASP A 173 7.55 -10.62 -0.08
N VAL A 174 7.75 -10.07 1.12
CA VAL A 174 6.69 -9.61 2.01
C VAL A 174 6.23 -8.23 1.55
N LEU A 175 4.93 -8.05 1.29
CA LEU A 175 4.34 -6.75 0.94
C LEU A 175 3.93 -5.97 2.17
N ALA A 176 3.31 -6.65 3.13
CA ALA A 176 2.79 -6.02 4.33
C ALA A 176 2.65 -7.04 5.47
N VAL A 177 2.59 -6.53 6.68
CA VAL A 177 2.10 -7.27 7.86
C VAL A 177 0.86 -6.53 8.36
N ASP A 178 -0.25 -7.25 8.49
CA ASP A 178 -1.51 -6.65 8.93
C ASP A 178 -1.56 -6.46 10.46
N HIS A 179 -2.64 -5.85 10.95
CA HIS A 179 -2.85 -5.60 12.38
C HIS A 179 -2.86 -6.89 13.22
N PHE A 180 -3.25 -8.02 12.66
CA PHE A 180 -3.29 -9.32 13.35
C PHE A 180 -1.96 -10.05 13.31
N GLY A 181 -0.98 -9.52 12.56
CA GLY A 181 0.30 -10.15 12.34
C GLY A 181 0.31 -11.20 11.23
N ASN A 182 -0.67 -11.20 10.33
CA ASN A 182 -0.61 -11.98 9.12
C ASN A 182 0.41 -11.37 8.17
N VAL A 183 1.23 -12.21 7.54
CA VAL A 183 2.30 -11.81 6.62
C VAL A 183 1.80 -11.96 5.19
N GLN A 184 1.49 -10.85 4.53
CA GLN A 184 1.06 -10.82 3.14
C GLN A 184 2.27 -10.90 2.21
N LEU A 185 2.23 -11.84 1.28
CA LEU A 185 3.27 -12.07 0.28
C LEU A 185 2.92 -11.36 -1.05
N ALA A 186 3.93 -11.09 -1.86
CA ALA A 186 3.73 -10.62 -3.22
C ALA A 186 3.14 -11.71 -4.13
N ALA A 187 3.39 -12.95 -3.82
CA ALA A 187 2.89 -14.10 -4.56
C ALA A 187 1.36 -14.24 -4.49
N THR A 188 0.80 -14.80 -5.54
CA THR A 188 -0.62 -15.10 -5.71
C THR A 188 -0.90 -16.60 -5.56
N PRO A 189 -2.17 -17.03 -5.41
CA PRO A 189 -2.53 -18.45 -5.50
C PRO A 189 -2.06 -19.12 -6.79
N ALA A 190 -2.09 -18.42 -7.93
CA ALA A 190 -1.60 -18.96 -9.20
C ALA A 190 -0.09 -19.24 -9.18
N ASP A 191 0.70 -18.41 -8.51
CA ASP A 191 2.13 -18.66 -8.34
C ASP A 191 2.38 -19.93 -7.49
N LEU A 192 1.56 -20.16 -6.46
CA LEU A 192 1.64 -21.37 -5.65
C LEU A 192 1.27 -22.62 -6.46
N GLU A 193 0.24 -22.56 -7.29
CA GLU A 193 -0.17 -23.68 -8.15
C GLU A 193 0.96 -24.12 -9.09
N LEU A 194 1.76 -23.18 -9.61
CA LEU A 194 2.92 -23.49 -10.47
C LEU A 194 3.99 -24.31 -9.76
N THR A 195 4.04 -24.28 -8.43
CA THR A 195 5.02 -25.06 -7.64
C THR A 195 4.64 -26.51 -7.46
N GLY A 196 3.36 -26.86 -7.58
CA GLY A 196 2.82 -28.19 -7.26
C GLY A 196 2.79 -28.50 -5.76
N LEU A 197 3.04 -27.54 -4.88
CA LEU A 197 2.97 -27.71 -3.42
C LEU A 197 1.53 -27.98 -2.98
N THR A 198 1.36 -28.95 -2.08
CA THR A 198 0.06 -29.35 -1.52
C THR A 198 0.19 -29.78 -0.06
N GLY A 199 -0.89 -29.71 0.72
CA GLY A 199 -0.93 -30.17 2.11
C GLY A 199 -0.03 -29.37 3.03
N THR A 200 0.82 -30.06 3.77
CA THR A 200 1.77 -29.45 4.71
C THR A 200 3.01 -28.95 4.00
N VAL A 201 3.39 -27.70 4.25
CA VAL A 201 4.56 -27.02 3.70
C VAL A 201 5.45 -26.50 4.82
N THR A 202 6.70 -26.17 4.49
CA THR A 202 7.59 -25.43 5.38
C THR A 202 7.73 -24.00 4.88
N VAL A 203 7.41 -23.04 5.74
CA VAL A 203 7.60 -21.60 5.50
C VAL A 203 8.90 -21.17 6.16
N HIS A 204 9.79 -20.58 5.39
CA HIS A 204 11.09 -20.09 5.84
C HIS A 204 11.11 -18.56 5.77
N SER A 205 11.59 -17.93 6.80
CA SER A 205 12.17 -16.58 6.79
C SER A 205 13.70 -16.71 6.81
N GLU A 206 14.44 -15.59 6.88
CA GLU A 206 15.91 -15.65 6.95
C GLU A 206 16.46 -16.53 8.10
N ARG A 207 15.73 -16.63 9.20
CA ARG A 207 16.24 -17.22 10.45
C ARG A 207 15.38 -18.34 11.00
N ILE A 208 14.17 -18.45 10.57
CA ILE A 208 13.16 -19.33 11.18
C ILE A 208 12.47 -20.14 10.07
N ALA A 209 12.24 -21.40 10.36
CA ALA A 209 11.44 -22.29 9.53
C ALA A 209 10.31 -22.87 10.38
N VAL A 210 9.10 -22.85 9.86
CA VAL A 210 7.92 -23.38 10.54
C VAL A 210 7.11 -24.25 9.58
N SER A 211 6.49 -25.29 10.12
CA SER A 211 5.48 -26.06 9.39
C SER A 211 4.18 -25.27 9.31
N ALA A 212 3.52 -25.27 8.15
CA ALA A 212 2.24 -24.64 7.90
C ALA A 212 1.37 -25.53 6.99
N GLU A 213 0.06 -25.47 7.13
CA GLU A 213 -0.87 -26.11 6.22
C GLU A 213 -1.26 -25.15 5.10
N LEU A 214 -1.39 -25.67 3.87
CA LEU A 214 -2.04 -24.95 2.80
C LEU A 214 -3.55 -25.05 2.98
N GLY A 215 -4.23 -23.92 3.15
CA GLY A 215 -5.67 -23.89 3.41
C GLY A 215 -6.34 -22.69 2.77
N ARG A 216 -7.60 -22.47 3.15
CA ARG A 216 -8.45 -21.40 2.62
C ARG A 216 -8.92 -20.43 3.71
N THR A 217 -8.94 -20.89 4.95
CA THR A 217 -9.46 -20.13 6.08
C THR A 217 -8.78 -20.56 7.39
N PHE A 218 -8.79 -19.68 8.39
CA PHE A 218 -8.24 -19.98 9.73
C PHE A 218 -8.82 -21.26 10.37
N ALA A 219 -10.07 -21.61 10.02
CA ALA A 219 -10.73 -22.79 10.55
C ALA A 219 -10.15 -24.13 10.02
N ASP A 220 -9.31 -24.10 8.99
CA ASP A 220 -8.71 -25.27 8.41
C ASP A 220 -7.57 -25.84 9.28
N VAL A 221 -7.12 -25.06 10.26
CA VAL A 221 -6.06 -25.46 11.20
C VAL A 221 -6.47 -25.22 12.65
N PRO A 222 -5.97 -26.02 13.61
CA PRO A 222 -6.26 -25.80 15.02
C PRO A 222 -5.66 -24.48 15.53
N PRO A 223 -6.17 -23.94 16.67
CA PRO A 223 -5.56 -22.77 17.31
C PRO A 223 -4.06 -22.96 17.56
N GLY A 224 -3.28 -21.92 17.26
CA GLY A 224 -1.83 -21.91 17.37
C GLY A 224 -1.08 -22.49 16.16
N ALA A 225 -1.77 -23.11 15.21
CA ALA A 225 -1.12 -23.65 14.01
C ALA A 225 -0.94 -22.60 12.91
N ASN A 226 0.09 -22.80 12.09
CA ASN A 226 0.39 -21.91 10.96
C ASN A 226 -0.39 -22.32 9.71
N LEU A 227 -0.74 -21.34 8.91
CA LEU A 227 -1.55 -21.46 7.70
C LEU A 227 -0.94 -20.62 6.58
N VAL A 228 -0.89 -21.15 5.35
CA VAL A 228 -0.70 -20.37 4.12
C VAL A 228 -2.02 -20.41 3.36
N TYR A 229 -2.57 -19.23 3.03
CA TYR A 229 -3.90 -19.13 2.45
C TYR A 229 -4.03 -17.94 1.50
N PRO A 230 -4.99 -17.95 0.54
CA PRO A 230 -5.34 -16.77 -0.24
C PRO A 230 -6.09 -15.76 0.62
N ASP A 231 -5.55 -14.54 0.75
CA ASP A 231 -6.20 -13.46 1.50
C ASP A 231 -7.27 -12.72 0.68
N SER A 232 -7.93 -11.75 1.32
CA SER A 232 -9.00 -10.96 0.70
C SER A 232 -8.52 -9.99 -0.40
N ALA A 233 -7.22 -9.78 -0.54
CA ALA A 233 -6.61 -9.00 -1.61
C ALA A 233 -6.14 -9.86 -2.79
N GLY A 234 -6.42 -11.19 -2.77
CA GLY A 234 -6.01 -12.13 -3.80
C GLY A 234 -4.52 -12.47 -3.77
N ARG A 235 -3.86 -12.25 -2.65
CA ARG A 235 -2.46 -12.60 -2.41
C ARG A 235 -2.37 -13.83 -1.52
N LEU A 236 -1.20 -14.47 -1.48
CA LEU A 236 -0.92 -15.44 -0.44
C LEU A 236 -0.55 -14.72 0.86
N SER A 237 -1.05 -15.23 1.96
CA SER A 237 -0.68 -14.77 3.29
C SER A 237 -0.30 -15.94 4.19
N VAL A 238 0.66 -15.71 5.08
CA VAL A 238 1.00 -16.63 6.17
C VAL A 238 0.35 -16.12 7.45
N ALA A 239 -0.37 -16.98 8.14
CA ALA A 239 -1.05 -16.64 9.38
C ALA A 239 -0.81 -17.69 10.47
N VAL A 240 -1.15 -17.33 11.70
CA VAL A 240 -1.29 -18.25 12.84
C VAL A 240 -2.73 -18.17 13.32
N ASN A 241 -3.42 -19.28 13.41
CA ASN A 241 -4.79 -19.27 13.94
C ASN A 241 -4.79 -18.84 15.42
N GLY A 242 -5.25 -17.60 15.69
CA GLY A 242 -5.26 -17.00 17.02
C GLY A 242 -3.89 -16.47 17.48
N GLY A 243 -2.95 -16.21 16.55
CA GLY A 243 -1.61 -15.69 16.86
C GLY A 243 -1.07 -14.77 15.76
N SER A 244 0.22 -14.43 15.83
CA SER A 244 0.93 -13.56 14.88
C SER A 244 2.01 -14.33 14.13
N ALA A 245 1.81 -14.53 12.82
CA ALA A 245 2.81 -15.15 11.94
C ALA A 245 4.07 -14.28 11.84
N ALA A 246 3.93 -12.97 11.82
CA ALA A 246 5.06 -12.04 11.81
C ALA A 246 5.98 -12.25 13.03
N THR A 247 5.41 -12.45 14.22
CA THR A 247 6.18 -12.75 15.43
C THR A 247 6.84 -14.13 15.33
N VAL A 248 6.10 -15.14 14.89
CA VAL A 248 6.59 -16.53 14.77
C VAL A 248 7.72 -16.64 13.76
N LEU A 249 7.64 -15.91 12.64
CA LEU A 249 8.64 -15.91 11.57
C LEU A 249 9.76 -14.88 11.77
N GLY A 250 9.64 -14.00 12.78
CA GLY A 250 10.58 -12.91 12.99
C GLY A 250 10.59 -11.91 11.83
N LEU A 251 9.46 -11.75 11.15
CA LEU A 251 9.30 -10.86 10.01
C LEU A 251 8.70 -9.51 10.41
N SER A 252 9.11 -8.48 9.70
CA SER A 252 8.52 -7.15 9.75
C SER A 252 7.76 -6.85 8.45
N SER A 253 7.42 -5.60 8.21
CA SER A 253 6.76 -5.15 6.99
C SER A 253 7.61 -5.26 5.71
N SER A 254 8.78 -5.87 5.79
CA SER A 254 9.68 -6.16 4.66
C SER A 254 10.45 -7.45 4.94
N GLY A 255 10.91 -8.11 3.91
CA GLY A 255 11.65 -9.35 3.97
C GLY A 255 11.23 -10.34 2.88
N GLU A 256 11.80 -11.51 2.92
CA GLU A 256 11.53 -12.60 1.98
C GLU A 256 10.98 -13.81 2.74
N CYS A 257 10.01 -14.48 2.15
CA CYS A 257 9.53 -15.78 2.56
C CYS A 257 9.81 -16.83 1.47
N THR A 258 10.31 -17.98 1.86
CA THR A 258 10.37 -19.16 1.00
C THR A 258 9.41 -20.23 1.52
N ILE A 259 8.60 -20.81 0.64
CA ILE A 259 7.69 -21.93 0.95
C ILE A 259 8.20 -23.16 0.19
N THR A 260 8.39 -24.26 0.91
CA THR A 260 8.88 -25.54 0.33
C THR A 260 8.01 -26.71 0.78
N ALA A 261 8.11 -27.84 0.09
CA ALA A 261 7.53 -29.08 0.58
C ALA A 261 8.09 -29.42 1.97
N SER A 262 7.22 -29.86 2.89
CA SER A 262 7.70 -30.39 4.16
C SER A 262 8.44 -31.71 3.93
N PRO A 263 9.50 -32.00 4.72
CA PRO A 263 10.12 -33.32 4.67
C PRO A 263 9.06 -34.38 4.96
N THR A 264 8.98 -35.40 4.09
CA THR A 264 8.16 -36.60 4.39
C THR A 264 8.68 -37.21 5.68
N ALA A 265 7.80 -37.30 6.70
CA ALA A 265 8.12 -38.09 7.90
C ALA A 265 8.42 -39.51 7.46
N SER A 266 9.68 -39.92 7.60
CA SER A 266 10.15 -41.29 7.34
C SER A 266 9.80 -42.18 8.52
#